data_b3f24bbade704c46dc0f44857a9ecadb
#
_entry.id   b3f24bbade704c46dc0f44857a9ecadb
#
_cell.length_a   1.000
_cell.length_b   1.000
_cell.length_c   1.000
_cell.angle_alpha   90.00
_cell.angle_beta   90.00
_cell.angle_gamma   90.00
#
_symmetry.space_group_name_H-M   'P 1'
#
loop_
_entity.id
_entity.type
_entity.pdbx_description
1 polymer ?
#
loop_
_entity_poly.entity_id
_entity_poly.type
_entity_poly.pdbx_seq_one_letter_code
_entity_poly.pdbx_strand_id
1 'polypeptide(L)'
;MSEITETHAAWVPPPFPPQGRLPGRALQVGQNCHQQNSDERRYHQELCLAAGRRVDPPCCKTLHISLFFDGTGNNLNHDFFIANPKHPTNIARLFRATIGTGTAGGVPSDGQSELFDDDAEGDGKYFKFYMPGVGTPFPEVNDPDYSTMGLVGAVKGEDRINWALLRIIDVLMFSATKKWLTTTESRRSLKEMSTSWNRLWFGGSHNRYEEFTRLLNDLASDLKPLIIQPEPGKPKLTGIKLYVYGFSRGAAAARTFVRWLSELLPPPAAEGEKPPQCLQTGGMQLPVSVEFLGLLDTVASVGVAHVVPVADGHMSWADGTMELPDDETYGGLIKKCVHLVSGHEQRLCFPLDSVRRANGKYPPCATEVVYPGMHSDIGGGYPPGDQGKGNAEHDGHLLSQIVLHDMYSAAFNCGAPLKVPKQALPEKFKSQSWRVIPLDLDSQFFVSEVLSARFNAWRELTLGQTTPKTFDPEAASHYEPPAAGGSLETVIAEQMAWITAWRIDRYARGSMLKMPFYQ
;
A
#
# COMPACT_ATOMS: atom_id res chain seq x y z
N MET A 1 3.77 20.22 21.20
CA MET A 1 3.32 18.90 20.70
C MET A 1 1.81 18.87 20.88
N SER A 2 1.03 18.91 19.80
CA SER A 2 -0.41 18.73 19.86
C SER A 2 -0.68 17.28 20.30
N GLU A 3 -1.41 17.07 21.38
CA GLU A 3 -1.95 15.76 21.73
C GLU A 3 -2.76 15.25 20.55
N ILE A 4 -2.32 14.14 19.97
CA ILE A 4 -3.05 13.43 18.92
C ILE A 4 -4.19 12.71 19.63
N THR A 5 -5.37 13.31 19.58
CA THR A 5 -6.59 12.71 20.15
C THR A 5 -7.07 11.58 19.23
N GLU A 6 -7.21 10.39 19.79
CA GLU A 6 -7.87 9.27 19.11
C GLU A 6 -9.33 9.65 18.79
N THR A 7 -9.78 9.40 17.56
CA THR A 7 -11.14 9.72 17.13
C THR A 7 -11.95 8.46 16.88
N HIS A 8 -13.26 8.51 17.18
CA HIS A 8 -14.24 7.49 16.81
C HIS A 8 -14.96 7.79 15.47
N ALA A 9 -14.85 9.01 14.98
CA ALA A 9 -15.48 9.40 13.73
C ALA A 9 -14.74 8.81 12.53
N ALA A 10 -15.48 8.28 11.55
CA ALA A 10 -14.96 7.94 10.24
C ALA A 10 -14.72 9.22 9.41
N TRP A 11 -14.17 9.04 8.22
CA TRP A 11 -13.97 10.13 7.25
C TRP A 11 -14.77 9.85 5.98
N VAL A 12 -14.98 10.91 5.23
CA VAL A 12 -15.59 10.86 3.90
C VAL A 12 -14.65 11.50 2.88
N PRO A 13 -14.74 11.12 1.59
CA PRO A 13 -13.78 11.61 0.61
C PRO A 13 -13.92 13.11 0.37
N PRO A 14 -12.81 13.82 0.10
CA PRO A 14 -12.84 15.23 -0.28
C PRO A 14 -13.45 15.41 -1.68
N PRO A 15 -13.82 16.63 -2.10
CA PRO A 15 -14.28 16.87 -3.46
C PRO A 15 -13.24 16.45 -4.49
N PHE A 16 -13.68 15.79 -5.55
CA PHE A 16 -12.79 15.26 -6.57
C PHE A 16 -12.68 16.24 -7.76
N PRO A 17 -11.45 16.67 -8.11
CA PRO A 17 -11.23 17.61 -9.20
C PRO A 17 -11.45 16.95 -10.57
N PRO A 18 -12.03 17.66 -11.57
CA PRO A 18 -12.29 17.10 -12.91
C PRO A 18 -11.05 16.55 -13.62
N GLN A 19 -9.87 17.14 -13.36
CA GLN A 19 -8.59 16.71 -13.96
C GLN A 19 -7.90 15.54 -13.20
N GLY A 20 -8.52 15.02 -12.14
CA GLY A 20 -7.87 14.04 -11.26
C GLY A 20 -6.88 14.68 -10.30
N ARG A 21 -6.11 13.83 -9.57
CA ARG A 21 -5.17 14.28 -8.52
C ARG A 21 -3.70 14.05 -8.82
N LEU A 22 -3.34 13.74 -10.05
CA LEU A 22 -1.93 13.67 -10.39
C LEU A 22 -1.28 15.05 -10.24
N PRO A 23 -0.02 15.14 -9.80
CA PRO A 23 0.66 16.43 -9.65
C PRO A 23 0.77 17.14 -11.01
N GLY A 24 0.39 18.40 -11.05
CA GLY A 24 0.43 19.23 -12.25
C GLY A 24 1.60 20.23 -12.29
N ARG A 25 2.34 20.38 -11.18
CA ARG A 25 3.36 21.41 -11.03
C ARG A 25 4.65 20.87 -10.41
N ALA A 26 5.78 21.47 -10.81
CA ALA A 26 7.12 21.13 -10.30
C ALA A 26 7.28 21.32 -8.78
N LEU A 27 6.53 22.25 -8.18
CA LEU A 27 6.53 22.45 -6.73
C LEU A 27 6.09 21.21 -5.96
N GLN A 28 5.01 20.55 -6.40
CA GLN A 28 4.46 19.35 -5.77
C GLN A 28 5.46 18.19 -5.81
N VAL A 29 6.13 18.00 -6.96
CA VAL A 29 7.22 17.02 -7.09
C VAL A 29 8.40 17.38 -6.21
N GLY A 30 8.71 18.68 -6.09
CA GLY A 30 9.75 19.17 -5.18
C GLY A 30 9.44 18.87 -3.71
N GLN A 31 8.20 19.04 -3.28
CA GLN A 31 7.73 18.70 -1.92
C GLN A 31 7.81 17.19 -1.66
N ASN A 32 7.37 16.36 -2.59
CA ASN A 32 7.49 14.91 -2.51
C ASN A 32 8.96 14.47 -2.34
N CYS A 33 9.86 14.97 -3.19
CA CYS A 33 11.30 14.70 -3.05
C CYS A 33 11.89 15.23 -1.73
N HIS A 34 11.35 16.32 -1.20
CA HIS A 34 11.77 16.84 0.09
C HIS A 34 11.41 15.89 1.23
N GLN A 35 10.22 15.26 1.19
CA GLN A 35 9.82 14.23 2.16
C GLN A 35 10.72 12.99 2.04
N GLN A 36 11.00 12.53 0.81
CA GLN A 36 11.90 11.39 0.57
C GLN A 36 13.26 11.58 1.25
N ASN A 37 13.87 12.74 1.08
CA ASN A 37 15.22 13.03 1.55
C ASN A 37 15.28 13.58 3.00
N SER A 38 14.26 13.36 3.83
CA SER A 38 14.22 13.90 5.20
C SER A 38 15.36 13.38 6.09
N ASP A 39 15.70 12.10 5.98
CA ASP A 39 16.74 11.47 6.80
C ASP A 39 18.15 11.92 6.36
N GLU A 40 18.37 12.04 5.05
CA GLU A 40 19.62 12.55 4.50
C GLU A 40 19.87 14.02 4.95
N ARG A 41 18.81 14.83 4.97
CA ARG A 41 18.88 16.21 5.47
C ARG A 41 19.12 16.28 6.97
N ARG A 42 18.46 15.42 7.75
CA ARG A 42 18.70 15.34 9.19
C ARG A 42 20.15 14.97 9.48
N TYR A 43 20.68 13.96 8.80
CA TYR A 43 22.08 13.58 8.93
C TYR A 43 23.04 14.72 8.59
N HIS A 44 22.79 15.47 7.50
CA HIS A 44 23.58 16.64 7.15
C HIS A 44 23.52 17.74 8.23
N GLN A 45 22.34 18.01 8.81
CA GLN A 45 22.19 18.95 9.91
C GLN A 45 22.97 18.53 11.16
N GLU A 46 22.95 17.26 11.52
CA GLU A 46 23.73 16.71 12.65
C GLU A 46 25.23 16.92 12.44
N LEU A 47 25.73 16.70 11.22
CA LEU A 47 27.13 16.98 10.87
C LEU A 47 27.48 18.46 10.97
N CYS A 48 26.62 19.36 10.52
CA CYS A 48 26.81 20.79 10.65
C CYS A 48 26.87 21.23 12.12
N LEU A 49 25.98 20.71 12.96
CA LEU A 49 25.96 20.98 14.40
C LEU A 49 27.21 20.45 15.08
N ALA A 50 27.62 19.22 14.79
CA ALA A 50 28.85 18.63 15.35
C ALA A 50 30.13 19.41 14.95
N ALA A 51 30.15 19.94 13.73
CA ALA A 51 31.27 20.72 13.23
C ALA A 51 31.28 22.21 13.69
N GLY A 52 30.16 22.67 14.30
CA GLY A 52 29.96 24.09 14.64
C GLY A 52 29.94 25.05 13.43
N ARG A 53 29.81 24.51 12.24
CA ARG A 53 29.77 25.26 10.96
C ARG A 53 29.03 24.49 9.88
N ARG A 54 28.65 25.20 8.82
CA ARG A 54 28.10 24.54 7.63
C ARG A 54 29.18 23.68 6.96
N VAL A 55 28.87 22.41 6.72
CA VAL A 55 29.70 21.47 5.96
C VAL A 55 29.01 21.13 4.63
N ASP A 56 29.77 20.62 3.68
CA ASP A 56 29.23 20.17 2.42
C ASP A 56 28.29 18.96 2.66
N PRO A 57 27.21 18.83 1.88
CA PRO A 57 26.31 17.69 1.98
C PRO A 57 27.07 16.37 1.86
N PRO A 58 26.93 15.45 2.83
CA PRO A 58 27.63 14.17 2.77
C PRO A 58 27.05 13.28 1.65
N CYS A 59 27.87 12.37 1.13
CA CYS A 59 27.40 11.31 0.28
C CYS A 59 26.61 10.30 1.14
N CYS A 60 25.28 10.39 1.11
CA CYS A 60 24.38 9.50 1.86
C CYS A 60 23.12 9.19 1.06
N LYS A 61 22.44 8.10 1.42
CA LYS A 61 21.17 7.71 0.80
C LYS A 61 20.26 7.00 1.81
N THR A 62 18.97 7.22 1.64
CA THR A 62 17.89 6.43 2.25
C THR A 62 17.38 5.41 1.23
N LEU A 63 17.09 4.20 1.67
CA LEU A 63 16.47 3.17 0.83
C LEU A 63 14.94 3.31 0.90
N HIS A 64 14.29 3.37 -0.25
CA HIS A 64 12.84 3.44 -0.39
C HIS A 64 12.34 2.13 -0.97
N ILE A 65 11.51 1.39 -0.23
CA ILE A 65 11.00 0.09 -0.65
C ILE A 65 9.47 0.16 -0.67
N SER A 66 8.90 -0.05 -1.84
CA SER A 66 7.44 -0.10 -2.04
C SER A 66 6.96 -1.54 -2.20
N LEU A 67 5.97 -1.95 -1.42
CA LEU A 67 5.44 -3.31 -1.36
C LEU A 67 3.94 -3.30 -1.68
N PHE A 68 3.53 -4.16 -2.62
CA PHE A 68 2.19 -4.18 -3.19
C PHE A 68 1.56 -5.56 -3.01
N PHE A 69 0.55 -5.68 -2.14
CA PHE A 69 -0.19 -6.92 -1.88
C PHE A 69 -1.53 -6.87 -2.61
N ASP A 70 -1.68 -7.63 -3.69
CA ASP A 70 -2.89 -7.58 -4.49
C ASP A 70 -4.05 -8.42 -3.91
N GLY A 71 -5.25 -8.13 -4.40
CA GLY A 71 -6.47 -8.80 -3.98
C GLY A 71 -6.53 -10.26 -4.43
N THR A 72 -7.31 -11.08 -3.72
CA THR A 72 -7.51 -12.49 -4.04
C THR A 72 -7.95 -12.68 -5.48
N GLY A 73 -7.30 -13.59 -6.17
CA GLY A 73 -7.59 -13.89 -7.58
C GLY A 73 -7.01 -12.87 -8.57
N ASN A 74 -6.39 -11.77 -8.10
CA ASN A 74 -5.79 -10.76 -8.96
C ASN A 74 -4.31 -11.01 -9.17
N ASN A 75 -3.86 -10.84 -10.41
CA ASN A 75 -2.49 -11.09 -10.83
C ASN A 75 -2.11 -10.13 -11.96
N LEU A 76 -1.14 -9.27 -11.75
CA LEU A 76 -0.72 -8.27 -12.74
C LEU A 76 -0.39 -8.88 -14.10
N ASN A 77 0.32 -10.02 -14.14
CA ASN A 77 0.67 -10.67 -15.40
C ASN A 77 -0.59 -11.07 -16.17
N HIS A 78 -1.52 -11.75 -15.51
CA HIS A 78 -2.77 -12.14 -16.16
C HIS A 78 -3.63 -10.93 -16.51
N ASP A 79 -3.94 -10.07 -15.54
CA ASP A 79 -4.99 -9.05 -15.65
C ASP A 79 -4.61 -7.91 -16.58
N PHE A 80 -3.30 -7.67 -16.78
CA PHE A 80 -2.81 -6.59 -17.63
C PHE A 80 -2.20 -7.07 -18.95
N PHE A 81 -1.43 -8.18 -18.95
CA PHE A 81 -0.71 -8.61 -20.17
C PHE A 81 -1.47 -9.68 -20.97
N ILE A 82 -2.27 -10.53 -20.31
CA ILE A 82 -2.93 -11.68 -20.96
C ILE A 82 -4.42 -11.42 -21.17
N ALA A 83 -5.12 -10.89 -20.18
CA ALA A 83 -6.58 -10.71 -20.23
C ALA A 83 -7.03 -9.74 -21.33
N ASN A 84 -8.16 -10.06 -21.95
CA ASN A 84 -8.85 -9.19 -22.89
C ASN A 84 -10.36 -9.21 -22.60
N PRO A 85 -10.97 -8.11 -22.16
CA PRO A 85 -10.34 -6.81 -21.90
C PRO A 85 -9.40 -6.84 -20.67
N LYS A 86 -8.41 -5.94 -20.65
CA LYS A 86 -7.51 -5.74 -19.51
C LYS A 86 -8.29 -5.20 -18.32
N HIS A 87 -7.95 -5.67 -17.12
CA HIS A 87 -8.64 -5.26 -15.90
C HIS A 87 -7.75 -5.24 -14.65
N PRO A 88 -6.59 -4.54 -14.69
CA PRO A 88 -5.70 -4.48 -13.53
C PRO A 88 -6.36 -3.80 -12.34
N THR A 89 -6.01 -4.23 -11.14
CA THR A 89 -6.41 -3.58 -9.90
C THR A 89 -5.73 -2.23 -9.71
N ASN A 90 -6.20 -1.45 -8.75
CA ASN A 90 -5.51 -0.23 -8.32
C ASN A 90 -4.13 -0.51 -7.71
N ILE A 91 -3.93 -1.68 -7.08
CA ILE A 91 -2.62 -2.13 -6.58
C ILE A 91 -1.65 -2.36 -7.74
N ALA A 92 -2.07 -3.06 -8.78
CA ALA A 92 -1.26 -3.30 -9.98
C ALA A 92 -0.90 -1.98 -10.70
N ARG A 93 -1.84 -1.03 -10.78
CA ARG A 93 -1.61 0.30 -11.37
C ARG A 93 -0.64 1.14 -10.54
N LEU A 94 -0.76 1.14 -9.21
CA LEU A 94 0.17 1.83 -8.31
C LEU A 94 1.57 1.23 -8.37
N PHE A 95 1.71 -0.11 -8.45
CA PHE A 95 3.00 -0.75 -8.66
C PHE A 95 3.68 -0.26 -9.95
N ARG A 96 2.95 -0.21 -11.06
CA ARG A 96 3.46 0.29 -12.35
C ARG A 96 3.80 1.78 -12.31
N ALA A 97 3.05 2.56 -11.53
CA ALA A 97 3.30 3.99 -11.32
C ALA A 97 4.42 4.28 -10.30
N THR A 98 5.01 3.26 -9.69
CA THR A 98 6.07 3.45 -8.68
C THR A 98 7.44 3.39 -9.34
N ILE A 99 8.34 4.28 -8.90
CA ILE A 99 9.75 4.32 -9.28
C ILE A 99 10.50 3.23 -8.52
N GLY A 100 11.40 2.54 -9.20
CA GLY A 100 12.34 1.64 -8.54
C GLY A 100 12.64 0.36 -9.31
N THR A 101 13.83 -0.16 -9.06
CA THR A 101 14.22 -1.51 -9.48
C THR A 101 13.41 -2.54 -8.68
N GLY A 102 12.89 -3.55 -9.33
CA GLY A 102 12.14 -4.58 -8.62
C GLY A 102 11.46 -5.58 -9.51
N THR A 103 10.66 -6.43 -8.89
CA THR A 103 9.98 -7.53 -9.57
C THR A 103 8.51 -7.60 -9.19
N ALA A 104 7.68 -7.96 -10.18
CA ALA A 104 6.35 -8.47 -9.92
C ALA A 104 6.45 -9.98 -9.74
N GLY A 105 6.01 -10.50 -8.59
CA GLY A 105 5.90 -11.93 -8.37
C GLY A 105 4.85 -12.58 -9.26
N GLY A 106 4.96 -13.90 -9.46
CA GLY A 106 4.04 -14.67 -10.30
C GLY A 106 4.38 -14.64 -11.79
N VAL A 107 5.59 -14.21 -12.15
CA VAL A 107 6.08 -14.23 -13.52
C VAL A 107 6.64 -15.61 -13.83
N PRO A 108 6.30 -16.22 -14.99
CA PRO A 108 6.98 -17.42 -15.48
C PRO A 108 8.48 -17.17 -15.63
N SER A 109 9.29 -18.22 -15.40
CA SER A 109 10.76 -18.17 -15.42
C SER A 109 11.40 -17.82 -16.78
N ASP A 110 10.62 -17.73 -17.82
CA ASP A 110 11.01 -17.30 -19.17
C ASP A 110 11.02 -15.78 -19.37
N GLY A 111 10.82 -15.03 -18.28
CA GLY A 111 11.18 -13.64 -18.18
C GLY A 111 10.55 -12.71 -19.21
N GLN A 112 9.28 -12.35 -19.03
CA GLN A 112 8.80 -11.14 -19.67
C GLN A 112 9.48 -9.94 -19.01
N SER A 113 10.39 -9.30 -19.71
CA SER A 113 11.18 -8.15 -19.27
C SER A 113 10.34 -6.98 -18.74
N GLU A 114 9.08 -6.89 -19.14
CA GLU A 114 8.14 -5.83 -18.75
C GLU A 114 7.70 -5.89 -17.27
N LEU A 115 7.91 -7.03 -16.59
CA LEU A 115 7.62 -7.22 -15.17
C LEU A 115 8.85 -7.04 -14.28
N PHE A 116 10.02 -6.84 -14.90
CA PHE A 116 11.27 -6.52 -14.25
C PHE A 116 11.72 -5.13 -14.67
N ASP A 117 11.81 -4.21 -13.73
CA ASP A 117 12.43 -2.90 -13.94
C ASP A 117 13.92 -3.02 -13.59
N ASP A 118 14.72 -3.61 -14.52
CA ASP A 118 16.16 -3.83 -14.33
C ASP A 118 17.03 -2.62 -14.66
N ASP A 119 16.47 -1.59 -15.27
CA ASP A 119 17.21 -0.46 -15.86
C ASP A 119 17.77 0.54 -14.83
N ALA A 120 18.15 0.08 -13.64
CA ALA A 120 18.78 0.91 -12.59
C ALA A 120 18.00 2.21 -12.31
N GLU A 121 16.69 2.19 -12.48
CA GLU A 121 15.82 3.31 -12.18
C GLU A 121 16.00 3.76 -10.72
N GLY A 122 16.35 5.02 -10.54
CA GLY A 122 16.40 5.61 -9.21
C GLY A 122 17.72 5.51 -8.45
N ASP A 123 18.86 5.40 -9.13
CA ASP A 123 20.20 5.51 -8.54
C ASP A 123 20.47 4.51 -7.38
N GLY A 124 19.80 3.36 -7.40
CA GLY A 124 19.89 2.34 -6.34
C GLY A 124 19.33 2.80 -4.98
N LYS A 125 18.39 3.75 -5.00
CA LYS A 125 17.65 4.21 -3.82
C LYS A 125 16.25 3.63 -3.75
N TYR A 126 15.61 3.36 -4.88
CA TYR A 126 14.20 3.00 -4.98
C TYR A 126 14.04 1.55 -5.42
N PHE A 127 13.15 0.84 -4.72
CA PHE A 127 12.85 -0.58 -4.95
C PHE A 127 11.34 -0.80 -4.85
N LYS A 128 10.82 -1.74 -5.64
CA LYS A 128 9.39 -2.08 -5.62
C LYS A 128 9.18 -3.57 -5.83
N PHE A 129 8.23 -4.15 -5.10
CA PHE A 129 7.90 -5.56 -5.19
C PHE A 129 6.39 -5.76 -5.16
N TYR A 130 5.89 -6.58 -6.07
CA TYR A 130 4.48 -6.90 -6.18
C TYR A 130 4.24 -8.36 -5.80
N MET A 131 3.31 -8.58 -4.90
CA MET A 131 2.83 -9.88 -4.47
C MET A 131 1.47 -10.13 -5.09
N PRO A 132 1.35 -11.11 -6.00
CA PRO A 132 0.06 -11.49 -6.59
C PRO A 132 -0.90 -12.00 -5.52
N GLY A 133 -2.19 -11.81 -5.75
CA GLY A 133 -3.23 -12.21 -4.80
C GLY A 133 -3.23 -13.70 -4.53
N VAL A 134 -3.64 -14.08 -3.31
CA VAL A 134 -3.80 -15.50 -2.95
C VAL A 134 -4.72 -16.21 -3.92
N GLY A 135 -4.39 -17.46 -4.23
CA GLY A 135 -5.10 -18.25 -5.24
C GLY A 135 -4.66 -18.01 -6.68
N THR A 136 -3.66 -17.17 -6.90
CA THR A 136 -3.02 -16.98 -8.22
C THR A 136 -1.58 -17.44 -8.19
N PRO A 137 -0.97 -17.74 -9.36
CA PRO A 137 0.41 -18.23 -9.42
C PRO A 137 1.42 -17.31 -8.76
N PHE A 138 2.27 -17.87 -7.90
CA PHE A 138 3.43 -17.22 -7.31
C PHE A 138 4.56 -18.25 -7.13
N PRO A 139 5.26 -18.62 -8.22
CA PRO A 139 6.29 -19.64 -8.19
C PRO A 139 7.42 -19.39 -7.18
N GLU A 140 7.71 -18.13 -6.88
CA GLU A 140 8.74 -17.72 -5.93
C GLU A 140 8.48 -18.24 -4.51
N VAL A 141 7.19 -18.39 -4.13
CA VAL A 141 6.77 -18.96 -2.84
C VAL A 141 6.28 -20.41 -2.96
N ASN A 142 6.63 -21.07 -4.05
CA ASN A 142 6.21 -22.45 -4.33
C ASN A 142 4.67 -22.62 -4.43
N ASP A 143 4.03 -21.66 -5.10
CA ASP A 143 2.58 -21.64 -5.41
C ASP A 143 2.41 -21.36 -6.92
N PRO A 144 2.73 -22.35 -7.81
CA PRO A 144 2.86 -22.10 -9.24
C PRO A 144 1.53 -22.02 -10.00
N ASP A 145 0.42 -22.47 -9.40
CA ASP A 145 -0.84 -22.68 -10.09
C ASP A 145 -2.01 -21.88 -9.48
N TYR A 146 -3.06 -21.69 -10.26
CA TYR A 146 -4.33 -21.20 -9.72
C TYR A 146 -4.94 -22.23 -8.78
N SER A 147 -5.32 -21.79 -7.57
CA SER A 147 -5.80 -22.66 -6.50
C SER A 147 -7.16 -22.22 -5.97
N THR A 148 -8.17 -23.10 -6.07
CA THR A 148 -9.48 -22.86 -5.44
C THR A 148 -9.36 -22.75 -3.92
N MET A 149 -8.47 -23.51 -3.29
CA MET A 149 -8.20 -23.41 -1.83
C MET A 149 -7.54 -22.08 -1.48
N GLY A 150 -6.67 -21.55 -2.35
CA GLY A 150 -6.11 -20.21 -2.21
C GLY A 150 -7.18 -19.13 -2.35
N LEU A 151 -8.09 -19.28 -3.31
CA LEU A 151 -9.19 -18.33 -3.53
C LEU A 151 -10.16 -18.28 -2.34
N VAL A 152 -10.52 -19.44 -1.76
CA VAL A 152 -11.50 -19.53 -0.67
C VAL A 152 -10.85 -19.31 0.71
N GLY A 153 -9.71 -19.96 0.98
CA GLY A 153 -9.12 -20.04 2.31
C GLY A 153 -7.86 -19.18 2.52
N ALA A 154 -7.46 -18.38 1.51
CA ALA A 154 -6.23 -17.59 1.52
C ALA A 154 -4.97 -18.41 1.93
N VAL A 155 -4.95 -19.68 1.56
CA VAL A 155 -3.79 -20.55 1.73
C VAL A 155 -2.58 -19.93 1.03
N LYS A 156 -1.37 -20.07 1.60
CA LYS A 156 -0.14 -19.44 1.10
C LYS A 156 -0.05 -17.91 1.29
N GLY A 157 -0.97 -17.29 2.03
CA GLY A 157 -0.87 -15.87 2.39
C GLY A 157 0.36 -15.60 3.28
N GLU A 158 0.65 -16.48 4.24
CA GLU A 158 1.85 -16.40 5.09
C GLU A 158 3.15 -16.36 4.27
N ASP A 159 3.27 -17.24 3.28
CA ASP A 159 4.46 -17.31 2.43
C ASP A 159 4.66 -16.01 1.63
N ARG A 160 3.58 -15.35 1.18
CA ARG A 160 3.62 -14.04 0.50
C ARG A 160 4.10 -12.93 1.43
N ILE A 161 3.66 -12.94 2.69
CA ILE A 161 4.08 -11.96 3.70
C ILE A 161 5.55 -12.16 4.07
N ASN A 162 5.97 -13.40 4.31
CA ASN A 162 7.37 -13.74 4.58
C ASN A 162 8.27 -13.38 3.39
N TRP A 163 7.80 -13.60 2.16
CA TRP A 163 8.54 -13.18 0.96
C TRP A 163 8.74 -11.65 0.92
N ALA A 164 7.71 -10.87 1.27
CA ALA A 164 7.83 -9.43 1.36
C ALA A 164 8.84 -8.98 2.43
N LEU A 165 8.90 -9.65 3.59
CA LEU A 165 9.91 -9.40 4.62
C LEU A 165 11.33 -9.68 4.09
N LEU A 166 11.51 -10.77 3.34
CA LEU A 166 12.80 -11.09 2.71
C LEU A 166 13.26 -10.04 1.69
N ARG A 167 12.32 -9.28 1.08
CA ARG A 167 12.70 -8.18 0.16
C ARG A 167 13.48 -7.07 0.86
N ILE A 168 13.29 -6.87 2.17
CA ILE A 168 14.12 -5.94 2.95
C ILE A 168 15.57 -6.43 2.99
N ILE A 169 15.78 -7.72 3.27
CA ILE A 169 17.12 -8.34 3.26
C ILE A 169 17.75 -8.26 1.88
N ASP A 170 16.98 -8.54 0.83
CA ASP A 170 17.43 -8.45 -0.57
C ASP A 170 17.94 -7.07 -0.94
N VAL A 171 17.19 -6.04 -0.59
CA VAL A 171 17.58 -4.65 -0.87
C VAL A 171 18.85 -4.26 -0.11
N LEU A 172 19.01 -4.73 1.13
CA LEU A 172 20.23 -4.53 1.91
C LEU A 172 21.41 -5.27 1.28
N MET A 173 21.22 -6.54 0.91
CA MET A 173 22.23 -7.34 0.24
C MET A 173 22.66 -6.72 -1.11
N PHE A 174 21.69 -6.32 -1.94
CA PHE A 174 21.97 -5.65 -3.20
C PHE A 174 22.69 -4.30 -3.01
N SER A 175 22.30 -3.54 -1.99
CA SER A 175 22.96 -2.28 -1.69
C SER A 175 24.43 -2.45 -1.30
N ALA A 176 24.75 -3.52 -0.57
CA ALA A 176 26.09 -3.82 -0.09
C ALA A 176 26.95 -4.56 -1.14
N THR A 177 26.39 -5.57 -1.80
CA THR A 177 27.14 -6.54 -2.61
C THR A 177 26.82 -6.53 -4.11
N LYS A 178 25.75 -5.83 -4.51
CA LYS A 178 25.18 -5.86 -5.88
C LYS A 178 24.63 -7.24 -6.29
N LYS A 179 24.30 -8.09 -5.32
CA LYS A 179 23.71 -9.41 -5.55
C LYS A 179 22.35 -9.48 -4.85
N TRP A 180 21.45 -10.27 -5.42
CA TRP A 180 20.16 -10.63 -4.85
C TRP A 180 20.25 -12.02 -4.21
N LEU A 181 19.36 -12.31 -3.26
CA LEU A 181 19.17 -13.70 -2.81
C LEU A 181 18.78 -14.58 -4.00
N THR A 182 19.39 -15.72 -4.11
CA THR A 182 18.98 -16.70 -5.12
C THR A 182 17.58 -17.23 -4.80
N THR A 183 16.87 -17.71 -5.82
CA THR A 183 15.55 -18.34 -5.64
C THR A 183 15.62 -19.51 -4.64
N THR A 184 16.72 -20.26 -4.63
CA THR A 184 16.94 -21.39 -3.70
C THR A 184 17.10 -20.91 -2.26
N GLU A 185 17.89 -19.86 -2.02
CA GLU A 185 18.08 -19.25 -0.71
C GLU A 185 16.77 -18.67 -0.20
N SER A 186 16.08 -17.89 -1.04
CA SER A 186 14.78 -17.32 -0.69
C SER A 186 13.76 -18.38 -0.30
N ARG A 187 13.60 -19.47 -1.07
CA ARG A 187 12.69 -20.58 -0.76
C ARG A 187 13.10 -21.33 0.52
N ARG A 188 14.39 -21.49 0.79
CA ARG A 188 14.87 -22.07 2.05
C ARG A 188 14.44 -21.20 3.23
N SER A 189 14.73 -19.91 3.18
CA SER A 189 14.39 -18.98 4.25
C SER A 189 12.87 -18.86 4.46
N LEU A 190 12.07 -18.88 3.40
CA LEU A 190 10.60 -18.94 3.50
C LEU A 190 10.14 -20.17 4.28
N LYS A 191 10.75 -21.33 4.04
CA LYS A 191 10.42 -22.56 4.75
C LYS A 191 10.78 -22.47 6.24
N GLU A 192 11.93 -21.87 6.57
CA GLU A 192 12.35 -21.67 7.97
C GLU A 192 11.47 -20.64 8.70
N MET A 193 11.00 -19.61 8.01
CA MET A 193 10.10 -18.58 8.57
C MET A 193 8.66 -19.05 8.74
N SER A 194 8.24 -20.13 8.05
CA SER A 194 6.84 -20.57 8.06
C SER A 194 6.45 -21.30 9.34
N THR A 195 5.19 -21.12 9.77
CA THR A 195 4.54 -21.92 10.80
C THR A 195 4.19 -23.29 10.25
N SER A 196 4.96 -24.34 10.60
CA SER A 196 4.54 -25.71 10.30
C SER A 196 3.38 -26.14 11.20
N TRP A 197 2.47 -27.03 10.71
CA TRP A 197 1.33 -27.59 11.45
C TRP A 197 1.70 -28.14 12.84
N ASN A 198 2.93 -28.65 13.02
CA ASN A 198 3.43 -29.16 14.30
C ASN A 198 3.87 -28.03 15.28
N ARG A 199 3.89 -26.77 14.84
CA ARG A 199 4.32 -25.61 15.61
C ARG A 199 3.19 -24.62 15.93
N LEU A 200 1.93 -24.93 15.59
CA LEU A 200 0.74 -24.14 15.92
C LEU A 200 0.58 -23.81 17.41
N TRP A 201 1.33 -24.49 18.29
CA TRP A 201 1.33 -24.29 19.74
C TRP A 201 2.51 -23.47 20.26
N PHE A 202 3.57 -23.22 19.48
CA PHE A 202 4.80 -22.59 19.97
C PHE A 202 5.47 -21.60 18.99
N GLY A 203 4.72 -20.60 18.48
CA GLY A 203 5.33 -19.36 18.05
C GLY A 203 5.96 -19.30 16.65
N GLY A 204 5.14 -19.06 15.62
CA GLY A 204 5.63 -18.69 14.29
C GLY A 204 6.42 -17.37 14.25
N SER A 205 6.19 -16.46 15.20
CA SER A 205 6.96 -15.24 15.37
C SER A 205 8.44 -15.51 15.69
N HIS A 206 8.71 -16.50 16.52
CA HIS A 206 10.08 -16.86 16.92
C HIS A 206 10.93 -17.33 15.73
N ASN A 207 10.41 -18.23 14.89
CA ASN A 207 11.14 -18.73 13.71
C ASN A 207 11.42 -17.62 12.70
N ARG A 208 10.45 -16.72 12.50
CA ARG A 208 10.57 -15.56 11.61
C ARG A 208 11.65 -14.62 12.10
N TYR A 209 11.65 -14.34 13.40
CA TYR A 209 12.66 -13.50 14.04
C TYR A 209 14.07 -14.12 13.93
N GLU A 210 14.23 -15.42 14.23
CA GLU A 210 15.50 -16.11 14.16
C GLU A 210 16.07 -16.11 12.74
N GLU A 211 15.27 -16.49 11.74
CA GLU A 211 15.76 -16.55 10.36
C GLU A 211 16.06 -15.17 9.79
N PHE A 212 15.18 -14.18 10.03
CA PHE A 212 15.42 -12.81 9.59
C PHE A 212 16.68 -12.23 10.23
N THR A 213 16.85 -12.42 11.53
CA THR A 213 18.03 -11.95 12.28
C THR A 213 19.30 -12.67 11.81
N ARG A 214 19.24 -13.96 11.51
CA ARG A 214 20.37 -14.72 10.95
C ARG A 214 20.81 -14.12 9.62
N LEU A 215 19.88 -13.94 8.67
CA LEU A 215 20.19 -13.34 7.37
C LEU A 215 20.78 -11.93 7.50
N LEU A 216 20.22 -11.13 8.39
CA LEU A 216 20.70 -9.78 8.64
C LEU A 216 22.11 -9.78 9.25
N ASN A 217 22.43 -10.72 10.15
CA ASN A 217 23.75 -10.88 10.74
C ASN A 217 24.77 -11.42 9.74
N ASP A 218 24.37 -12.27 8.81
CA ASP A 218 25.23 -12.74 7.72
C ASP A 218 25.70 -11.56 6.83
N LEU A 219 24.89 -10.51 6.72
CA LEU A 219 25.23 -9.28 5.98
C LEU A 219 26.01 -8.24 6.81
N ALA A 220 26.23 -8.46 8.11
CA ALA A 220 26.78 -7.43 9.00
C ALA A 220 28.13 -6.87 8.54
N SER A 221 29.03 -7.74 8.04
CA SER A 221 30.34 -7.32 7.52
C SER A 221 30.25 -6.45 6.28
N ASP A 222 29.31 -6.75 5.38
CA ASP A 222 29.11 -6.02 4.13
C ASP A 222 28.36 -4.70 4.33
N LEU A 223 27.50 -4.64 5.36
CA LEU A 223 26.74 -3.44 5.73
C LEU A 223 27.57 -2.43 6.54
N LYS A 224 28.58 -2.88 7.27
CA LYS A 224 29.42 -2.02 8.13
C LYS A 224 30.03 -0.82 7.39
N PRO A 225 30.63 -0.97 6.19
CA PRO A 225 31.15 0.14 5.40
C PRO A 225 30.06 1.15 4.98
N LEU A 226 28.82 0.73 4.88
CA LEU A 226 27.71 1.58 4.45
C LEU A 226 27.03 2.32 5.61
N ILE A 227 27.07 1.77 6.83
CA ILE A 227 26.33 2.32 7.98
C ILE A 227 27.25 3.13 8.91
N ILE A 228 28.40 2.57 9.30
CA ILE A 228 29.28 3.16 10.33
C ILE A 228 30.46 3.94 9.73
N GLN A 229 31.15 3.35 8.78
CA GLN A 229 32.38 3.90 8.20
C GLN A 229 32.25 3.99 6.68
N PRO A 230 31.61 5.05 6.16
CA PRO A 230 31.47 5.20 4.72
C PRO A 230 32.85 5.20 4.05
N GLU A 231 33.06 4.25 3.14
CA GLU A 231 34.25 4.26 2.30
C GLU A 231 34.20 5.43 1.31
N PRO A 232 35.33 6.01 0.93
CA PRO A 232 35.36 7.05 -0.09
C PRO A 232 34.64 6.59 -1.37
N GLY A 233 33.66 7.40 -1.81
CA GLY A 233 32.87 7.11 -3.00
C GLY A 233 31.66 6.20 -2.78
N LYS A 234 31.44 5.66 -1.58
CA LYS A 234 30.21 4.91 -1.24
C LYS A 234 29.28 5.78 -0.37
N PRO A 235 27.96 5.87 -0.72
CA PRO A 235 27.02 6.63 0.08
C PRO A 235 26.73 5.94 1.41
N LYS A 236 26.69 6.69 2.50
CA LYS A 236 26.23 6.21 3.81
C LYS A 236 24.75 5.91 3.75
N LEU A 237 24.33 4.75 4.26
CA LEU A 237 22.92 4.44 4.47
C LEU A 237 22.40 5.15 5.72
N THR A 238 21.33 5.94 5.56
CA THR A 238 20.69 6.71 6.64
C THR A 238 19.45 6.03 7.20
N GLY A 239 18.82 5.14 6.45
CA GLY A 239 17.64 4.41 6.88
C GLY A 239 16.91 3.71 5.74
N ILE A 240 15.80 3.07 6.10
CA ILE A 240 14.85 2.41 5.20
C ILE A 240 13.47 3.04 5.38
N LYS A 241 12.84 3.44 4.29
CA LYS A 241 11.47 3.95 4.22
C LYS A 241 10.61 2.97 3.43
N LEU A 242 9.55 2.50 4.05
CA LEU A 242 8.62 1.54 3.46
C LEU A 242 7.32 2.24 3.05
N TYR A 243 6.79 1.86 1.89
CA TYR A 243 5.49 2.25 1.37
C TYR A 243 4.73 0.97 1.05
N VAL A 244 3.68 0.70 1.81
CA VAL A 244 3.00 -0.60 1.78
C VAL A 244 1.58 -0.41 1.31
N TYR A 245 1.15 -1.20 0.34
CA TYR A 245 -0.18 -1.12 -0.24
C TYR A 245 -0.85 -2.48 -0.26
N GLY A 246 -2.16 -2.51 -0.07
CA GLY A 246 -2.91 -3.76 -0.15
C GLY A 246 -4.37 -3.58 -0.53
N PHE A 247 -4.94 -4.60 -1.19
CA PHE A 247 -6.36 -4.67 -1.54
C PHE A 247 -6.98 -5.96 -1.03
N SER A 248 -8.19 -5.88 -0.46
CA SER A 248 -8.94 -7.06 -0.02
C SER A 248 -8.14 -7.90 1.00
N ARG A 249 -7.95 -9.21 0.76
CA ARG A 249 -7.05 -10.07 1.55
C ARG A 249 -5.58 -9.65 1.42
N GLY A 250 -5.20 -8.99 0.34
CA GLY A 250 -3.90 -8.31 0.24
C GLY A 250 -3.77 -7.14 1.22
N ALA A 251 -4.85 -6.42 1.52
CA ALA A 251 -4.84 -5.39 2.57
C ALA A 251 -4.67 -6.01 3.97
N ALA A 252 -5.30 -7.15 4.24
CA ALA A 252 -5.06 -7.93 5.46
C ALA A 252 -3.58 -8.39 5.53
N ALA A 253 -3.00 -8.87 4.43
CA ALA A 253 -1.59 -9.24 4.35
C ALA A 253 -0.65 -8.05 4.56
N ALA A 254 -0.97 -6.87 4.04
CA ALA A 254 -0.22 -5.64 4.25
C ALA A 254 -0.22 -5.22 5.73
N ARG A 255 -1.36 -5.31 6.43
CA ARG A 255 -1.46 -5.06 7.87
C ARG A 255 -0.64 -6.06 8.68
N THR A 256 -0.77 -7.34 8.36
CA THR A 256 0.03 -8.41 8.99
C THR A 256 1.52 -8.22 8.73
N PHE A 257 1.93 -7.83 7.53
CA PHE A 257 3.32 -7.50 7.22
C PHE A 257 3.87 -6.42 8.16
N VAL A 258 3.14 -5.33 8.36
CA VAL A 258 3.59 -4.25 9.26
C VAL A 258 3.65 -4.72 10.71
N ARG A 259 2.69 -5.54 11.15
CA ARG A 259 2.72 -6.16 12.48
C ARG A 259 3.94 -7.06 12.64
N TRP A 260 4.18 -7.97 11.72
CA TRP A 260 5.34 -8.87 11.78
C TRP A 260 6.67 -8.13 11.65
N LEU A 261 6.73 -7.06 10.85
CA LEU A 261 7.90 -6.18 10.82
C LEU A 261 8.18 -5.58 12.20
N SER A 262 7.16 -5.11 12.92
CA SER A 262 7.34 -4.57 14.26
C SER A 262 7.89 -5.61 15.25
N GLU A 263 7.53 -6.88 15.09
CA GLU A 263 8.05 -7.99 15.92
C GLU A 263 9.52 -8.35 15.63
N LEU A 264 10.06 -7.89 14.49
CA LEU A 264 11.49 -8.04 14.14
C LEU A 264 12.36 -6.90 14.69
N LEU A 265 11.75 -5.84 15.22
CA LEU A 265 12.48 -4.73 15.80
C LEU A 265 12.96 -5.08 17.23
N PRO A 266 14.08 -4.49 17.68
CA PRO A 266 14.58 -4.76 19.00
C PRO A 266 13.62 -4.27 20.10
N PRO A 267 13.55 -4.94 21.25
CA PRO A 267 12.78 -4.49 22.39
C PRO A 267 13.35 -3.17 22.96
N PRO A 268 12.60 -2.48 23.80
CA PRO A 268 13.10 -1.29 24.50
C PRO A 268 14.31 -1.65 25.36
N ALA A 269 15.26 -0.71 25.45
CA ALA A 269 16.48 -0.91 26.24
C ALA A 269 16.23 -0.95 27.76
N ALA A 270 15.19 -0.24 28.23
CA ALA A 270 14.76 -0.22 29.60
C ALA A 270 13.22 -0.18 29.69
N GLU A 271 12.70 -0.60 30.84
CA GLU A 271 11.26 -0.53 31.12
C GLU A 271 10.78 0.93 31.05
N GLY A 272 9.72 1.18 30.28
CA GLY A 272 9.16 2.52 30.03
C GLY A 272 9.82 3.32 28.90
N GLU A 273 10.89 2.81 28.28
CA GLU A 273 11.44 3.38 27.06
C GLU A 273 10.72 2.85 25.81
N LYS A 274 10.64 3.69 24.77
CA LYS A 274 10.11 3.23 23.48
C LYS A 274 11.14 2.38 22.75
N PRO A 275 10.72 1.25 22.15
CA PRO A 275 11.64 0.44 21.36
C PRO A 275 12.22 1.24 20.18
N PRO A 276 13.48 1.05 19.87
CA PRO A 276 14.10 1.73 18.75
C PRO A 276 13.53 1.21 17.43
N GLN A 277 13.08 2.13 16.57
CA GLN A 277 12.58 1.80 15.23
C GLN A 277 13.75 1.61 14.27
N CYS A 278 14.50 0.56 14.46
CA CYS A 278 15.67 0.23 13.65
C CYS A 278 15.85 -1.28 13.53
N LEU A 279 16.46 -1.72 12.44
CA LEU A 279 17.04 -3.05 12.33
C LEU A 279 18.39 -3.05 13.01
N GLN A 280 18.71 -4.11 13.75
CA GLN A 280 19.98 -4.25 14.45
C GLN A 280 20.78 -5.44 13.91
N THR A 281 22.06 -5.23 13.61
CA THR A 281 22.99 -6.26 13.18
C THR A 281 24.43 -5.88 13.50
N GLY A 282 25.22 -6.80 14.05
CA GLY A 282 26.64 -6.58 14.32
C GLY A 282 26.95 -5.32 15.14
N GLY A 283 26.07 -4.92 16.06
CA GLY A 283 26.18 -3.68 16.84
C GLY A 283 25.81 -2.40 16.08
N MET A 284 25.32 -2.53 14.86
CA MET A 284 24.83 -1.41 14.04
C MET A 284 23.31 -1.25 14.15
N GLN A 285 22.83 -0.01 13.99
CA GLN A 285 21.42 0.33 13.93
C GLN A 285 21.12 1.01 12.60
N LEU A 286 20.12 0.50 11.88
CA LEU A 286 19.62 1.10 10.65
C LEU A 286 18.16 1.48 10.85
N PRO A 287 17.82 2.78 10.90
CA PRO A 287 16.47 3.24 11.08
C PRO A 287 15.51 2.66 10.03
N VAL A 288 14.31 2.28 10.44
CA VAL A 288 13.23 1.80 9.56
C VAL A 288 11.92 2.49 9.92
N SER A 289 11.14 2.87 8.90
CA SER A 289 9.81 3.45 9.07
C SER A 289 8.88 3.00 7.95
N VAL A 290 7.58 2.91 8.27
CA VAL A 290 6.50 2.76 7.29
C VAL A 290 5.93 4.15 7.06
N GLU A 291 6.42 4.83 6.01
CA GLU A 291 6.01 6.20 5.69
C GLU A 291 4.55 6.27 5.27
N PHE A 292 4.09 5.21 4.58
CA PHE A 292 2.72 5.12 4.12
C PHE A 292 2.22 3.67 4.10
N LEU A 293 1.03 3.45 4.68
CA LEU A 293 0.26 2.21 4.60
C LEU A 293 -1.08 2.51 3.92
N GLY A 294 -1.22 2.12 2.65
CA GLY A 294 -2.42 2.32 1.83
C GLY A 294 -3.25 1.05 1.73
N LEU A 295 -4.46 1.06 2.25
CA LEU A 295 -5.35 -0.09 2.31
C LEU A 295 -6.61 0.17 1.50
N LEU A 296 -7.01 -0.79 0.68
CA LEU A 296 -8.21 -0.78 -0.12
C LEU A 296 -9.13 -1.90 0.37
N ASP A 297 -10.22 -1.52 1.03
CA ASP A 297 -11.34 -2.38 1.47
C ASP A 297 -10.89 -3.72 2.06
N THR A 298 -10.26 -3.69 3.23
CA THR A 298 -9.67 -4.86 3.88
C THR A 298 -10.71 -5.93 4.16
N VAL A 299 -10.46 -7.15 3.69
CA VAL A 299 -11.25 -8.34 3.99
C VAL A 299 -10.32 -9.41 4.58
N ALA A 300 -10.53 -9.73 5.85
CA ALA A 300 -9.68 -10.67 6.57
C ALA A 300 -10.21 -12.11 6.61
N SER A 301 -11.26 -12.41 5.87
CA SER A 301 -11.82 -13.77 5.78
C SER A 301 -10.78 -14.77 5.26
N VAL A 302 -10.03 -15.38 6.16
CA VAL A 302 -8.96 -16.33 5.90
C VAL A 302 -9.30 -17.67 6.53
N GLY A 303 -9.21 -18.75 5.75
CA GLY A 303 -9.41 -20.12 6.23
C GLY A 303 -10.86 -20.60 6.24
N VAL A 304 -11.10 -21.71 6.90
CA VAL A 304 -12.41 -22.43 6.95
C VAL A 304 -13.41 -21.71 7.87
N ALA A 305 -13.00 -20.70 8.60
CA ALA A 305 -13.81 -19.97 9.58
C ALA A 305 -15.06 -19.31 8.97
N HIS A 306 -15.09 -19.09 7.66
CA HIS A 306 -16.27 -18.58 6.95
C HIS A 306 -17.48 -19.52 7.01
N VAL A 307 -17.26 -20.80 7.34
CA VAL A 307 -18.31 -21.84 7.37
C VAL A 307 -18.75 -22.15 8.81
N VAL A 308 -18.02 -21.65 9.81
CA VAL A 308 -18.28 -21.94 11.22
C VAL A 308 -18.72 -20.67 11.93
N PRO A 309 -19.97 -20.57 12.43
CA PRO A 309 -20.54 -19.33 12.99
C PRO A 309 -19.91 -18.83 14.30
N VAL A 310 -18.86 -19.48 14.79
CA VAL A 310 -18.28 -19.24 16.13
C VAL A 310 -16.87 -18.63 16.09
N ALA A 311 -16.28 -18.51 14.90
CA ALA A 311 -14.98 -17.86 14.72
C ALA A 311 -15.18 -16.53 13.98
N ASP A 312 -14.55 -15.46 14.45
CA ASP A 312 -14.65 -14.09 13.90
C ASP A 312 -14.11 -13.94 12.46
N GLY A 313 -14.11 -15.03 11.66
CA GLY A 313 -13.68 -15.05 10.28
C GLY A 313 -12.16 -15.05 10.09
N HIS A 314 -11.39 -15.00 11.17
CA HIS A 314 -9.94 -14.95 11.14
C HIS A 314 -9.34 -16.29 11.55
N MET A 315 -8.51 -16.86 10.70
CA MET A 315 -7.72 -18.06 11.01
C MET A 315 -6.32 -17.94 10.45
N SER A 316 -5.40 -18.73 10.97
CA SER A 316 -4.04 -18.81 10.46
C SER A 316 -3.26 -17.48 10.62
N TRP A 317 -2.65 -17.01 9.54
CA TRP A 317 -1.81 -15.82 9.55
C TRP A 317 -2.55 -14.50 9.82
N ALA A 318 -3.87 -14.45 9.68
CA ALA A 318 -4.69 -13.25 9.94
C ALA A 318 -5.23 -13.16 11.37
N ASP A 319 -5.11 -14.23 12.17
CA ASP A 319 -5.65 -14.28 13.52
C ASP A 319 -4.77 -13.45 14.49
N GLY A 320 -5.36 -12.40 15.07
CA GLY A 320 -4.69 -11.50 16.02
C GLY A 320 -3.51 -10.69 15.48
N THR A 321 -3.23 -10.77 14.17
CA THR A 321 -2.01 -10.17 13.56
C THR A 321 -2.27 -8.95 12.69
N MET A 322 -3.53 -8.58 12.47
CA MET A 322 -3.89 -7.44 11.63
C MET A 322 -4.02 -6.13 12.39
N GLU A 323 -4.01 -6.16 13.71
CA GLU A 323 -3.99 -4.94 14.50
C GLU A 323 -2.68 -4.20 14.27
N LEU A 324 -2.79 -2.90 13.94
CA LEU A 324 -1.61 -2.08 13.69
C LEU A 324 -0.78 -1.95 14.96
N PRO A 325 0.58 -1.93 14.87
CA PRO A 325 1.45 -1.81 16.02
C PRO A 325 1.06 -0.67 16.96
N ASP A 326 1.09 -0.93 18.26
CA ASP A 326 0.75 0.04 19.27
C ASP A 326 1.71 1.23 19.28
N ASP A 327 1.17 2.47 19.36
CA ASP A 327 1.97 3.68 19.44
C ASP A 327 2.77 3.78 20.75
N GLU A 328 2.34 3.16 21.82
CA GLU A 328 3.10 3.10 23.07
C GLU A 328 4.34 2.20 22.91
N THR A 329 4.17 1.06 22.23
CA THR A 329 5.25 0.10 22.01
C THR A 329 6.12 0.45 20.80
N TYR A 330 5.51 0.81 19.68
CA TYR A 330 6.21 1.10 18.42
C TYR A 330 5.88 2.49 17.86
N GLY A 331 5.63 3.45 18.74
CA GLY A 331 5.15 4.77 18.40
C GLY A 331 5.96 5.44 17.30
N GLY A 332 5.29 5.70 16.17
CA GLY A 332 5.89 6.33 15.02
C GLY A 332 6.52 5.39 13.99
N LEU A 333 6.40 4.06 14.11
CA LEU A 333 6.78 3.13 13.03
C LEU A 333 5.96 3.43 11.77
N ILE A 334 4.63 3.53 11.91
CA ILE A 334 3.72 3.93 10.83
C ILE A 334 3.51 5.44 10.91
N LYS A 335 3.91 6.17 9.87
CA LYS A 335 3.73 7.63 9.81
C LYS A 335 2.31 8.01 9.37
N LYS A 336 1.76 7.29 8.37
CA LYS A 336 0.42 7.51 7.86
C LYS A 336 -0.19 6.19 7.39
N CYS A 337 -1.42 5.90 7.83
CA CYS A 337 -2.26 4.85 7.30
C CYS A 337 -3.52 5.45 6.70
N VAL A 338 -3.86 5.06 5.47
CA VAL A 338 -5.10 5.45 4.79
C VAL A 338 -5.82 4.19 4.36
N HIS A 339 -7.02 3.99 4.89
CA HIS A 339 -7.89 2.87 4.54
C HIS A 339 -9.13 3.39 3.82
N LEU A 340 -9.28 3.07 2.54
CA LEU A 340 -10.43 3.44 1.73
C LEU A 340 -11.38 2.26 1.67
N VAL A 341 -12.63 2.46 2.12
CA VAL A 341 -13.60 1.38 2.33
C VAL A 341 -14.89 1.59 1.55
N SER A 342 -15.55 0.49 1.18
CA SER A 342 -16.81 0.50 0.44
C SER A 342 -18.00 0.81 1.37
N GLY A 343 -18.86 1.76 0.96
CA GLY A 343 -20.08 2.11 1.69
C GLY A 343 -21.33 1.30 1.27
N HIS A 344 -21.27 0.56 0.16
CA HIS A 344 -22.43 -0.14 -0.41
C HIS A 344 -22.22 -1.64 -0.57
N GLU A 345 -21.20 -2.24 0.06
CA GLU A 345 -20.98 -3.69 -0.01
C GLU A 345 -22.07 -4.44 0.78
N GLN A 346 -22.75 -5.37 0.12
CA GLN A 346 -23.85 -6.14 0.70
C GLN A 346 -23.57 -7.65 0.74
N ARG A 347 -22.48 -8.08 0.13
CA ARG A 347 -22.14 -9.49 0.05
C ARG A 347 -21.49 -9.96 1.35
N LEU A 348 -22.05 -10.97 1.99
CA LEU A 348 -21.54 -11.53 3.26
C LEU A 348 -20.12 -12.13 3.15
N CYS A 349 -19.66 -12.39 1.93
CA CYS A 349 -18.30 -12.91 1.69
C CYS A 349 -17.21 -11.83 1.66
N PHE A 350 -17.58 -10.55 1.82
CA PHE A 350 -16.66 -9.43 1.89
C PHE A 350 -16.93 -8.57 3.14
N PRO A 351 -16.84 -9.15 4.36
CA PRO A 351 -16.98 -8.38 5.58
C PRO A 351 -15.79 -7.41 5.68
N LEU A 352 -16.09 -6.15 5.94
CA LEU A 352 -15.07 -5.12 6.15
C LEU A 352 -14.35 -5.34 7.48
N ASP A 353 -13.02 -5.40 7.42
CA ASP A 353 -12.14 -5.34 8.57
C ASP A 353 -11.57 -3.93 8.77
N SER A 354 -12.19 -3.19 9.67
CA SER A 354 -11.74 -1.84 10.04
C SER A 354 -10.32 -1.84 10.62
N VAL A 355 -9.61 -0.72 10.47
CA VAL A 355 -8.30 -0.49 11.13
C VAL A 355 -8.45 -0.01 12.57
N ARG A 356 -9.69 0.11 13.07
CA ARG A 356 -9.96 0.46 14.47
C ARG A 356 -9.45 -0.63 15.41
N ARG A 357 -9.10 -0.21 16.59
CA ARG A 357 -8.77 -1.11 17.71
C ARG A 357 -10.02 -1.71 18.32
N ALA A 358 -9.87 -2.71 19.18
CA ALA A 358 -10.97 -3.36 19.89
C ALA A 358 -11.84 -2.38 20.71
N ASN A 359 -11.27 -1.25 21.14
CA ASN A 359 -12.01 -0.18 21.85
C ASN A 359 -12.82 0.73 20.90
N GLY A 360 -12.84 0.47 19.59
CA GLY A 360 -13.55 1.25 18.57
C GLY A 360 -12.83 2.52 18.11
N LYS A 361 -11.67 2.84 18.67
CA LYS A 361 -10.89 4.03 18.29
C LYS A 361 -9.93 3.76 17.16
N TYR A 362 -9.66 4.78 16.36
CA TYR A 362 -8.63 4.73 15.33
C TYR A 362 -7.24 4.94 15.91
N PRO A 363 -6.20 4.20 15.44
CA PRO A 363 -4.83 4.57 15.72
C PRO A 363 -4.54 6.01 15.23
N PRO A 364 -3.70 6.79 15.93
CA PRO A 364 -3.43 8.19 15.56
C PRO A 364 -2.87 8.38 14.15
N CYS A 365 -2.17 7.37 13.60
CA CYS A 365 -1.66 7.38 12.23
C CYS A 365 -2.73 7.05 11.18
N ALA A 366 -3.92 6.55 11.57
CA ALA A 366 -4.90 5.96 10.65
C ALA A 366 -6.07 6.90 10.34
N THR A 367 -6.48 6.88 9.08
CA THR A 367 -7.67 7.55 8.54
C THR A 367 -8.44 6.54 7.71
N GLU A 368 -9.71 6.28 8.06
CA GLU A 368 -10.59 5.33 7.36
C GLU A 368 -11.73 6.08 6.67
N VAL A 369 -11.81 5.99 5.34
CA VAL A 369 -12.62 6.86 4.50
C VAL A 369 -13.65 6.05 3.73
N VAL A 370 -14.94 6.38 3.89
CA VAL A 370 -16.05 5.65 3.26
C VAL A 370 -16.35 6.20 1.88
N TYR A 371 -16.18 5.37 0.86
CA TYR A 371 -16.44 5.67 -0.55
C TYR A 371 -17.75 5.04 -1.04
N PRO A 372 -18.39 5.60 -2.07
CA PRO A 372 -19.52 4.94 -2.72
C PRO A 372 -19.06 3.69 -3.46
N GLY A 373 -19.97 2.76 -3.65
CA GLY A 373 -19.73 1.55 -4.40
C GLY A 373 -19.44 0.33 -3.54
N MET A 374 -19.11 -0.76 -4.21
CA MET A 374 -18.83 -2.08 -3.62
C MET A 374 -17.32 -2.35 -3.64
N HIS A 375 -16.92 -3.48 -3.10
CA HIS A 375 -15.52 -3.92 -2.98
C HIS A 375 -14.63 -3.64 -4.21
N SER A 376 -15.10 -4.02 -5.39
CA SER A 376 -14.37 -3.79 -6.64
C SER A 376 -14.40 -2.34 -7.14
N ASP A 377 -15.29 -1.48 -6.62
CA ASP A 377 -15.26 -0.04 -6.89
C ASP A 377 -14.17 0.66 -6.07
N ILE A 378 -13.65 -0.01 -5.04
CA ILE A 378 -12.49 0.44 -4.26
C ILE A 378 -11.18 -0.12 -4.85
N GLY A 379 -11.12 -1.42 -5.08
CA GLY A 379 -9.89 -2.08 -5.51
C GLY A 379 -9.63 -2.15 -7.01
N GLY A 380 -10.65 -1.95 -7.84
CA GLY A 380 -10.57 -2.22 -9.28
C GLY A 380 -10.62 -3.74 -9.58
N GLY A 381 -9.98 -4.15 -10.67
CA GLY A 381 -9.89 -5.55 -11.07
C GLY A 381 -11.02 -6.04 -11.98
N TYR A 382 -11.85 -5.14 -12.50
CA TYR A 382 -12.94 -5.43 -13.43
C TYR A 382 -12.92 -4.47 -14.62
N PRO A 383 -13.17 -4.95 -15.84
CA PRO A 383 -13.23 -4.09 -17.02
C PRO A 383 -14.53 -3.27 -17.06
N PRO A 384 -14.56 -2.17 -17.82
CA PRO A 384 -15.80 -1.43 -18.09
C PRO A 384 -16.92 -2.32 -18.63
N GLY A 385 -18.15 -2.11 -18.17
CA GLY A 385 -19.32 -2.88 -18.55
C GLY A 385 -19.54 -4.18 -17.76
N ASP A 386 -18.52 -4.70 -17.08
CA ASP A 386 -18.69 -5.88 -16.24
C ASP A 386 -19.56 -5.54 -15.01
N GLN A 387 -20.46 -6.45 -14.67
CA GLN A 387 -21.43 -6.29 -13.57
C GLN A 387 -22.22 -4.97 -13.65
N GLY A 388 -22.39 -4.40 -14.84
CA GLY A 388 -23.08 -3.12 -15.07
C GLY A 388 -22.30 -1.87 -14.64
N LYS A 389 -20.99 -2.01 -14.39
CA LYS A 389 -20.10 -0.90 -14.01
C LYS A 389 -19.50 -0.23 -15.23
N GLY A 390 -19.53 1.10 -15.27
CA GLY A 390 -18.91 1.90 -16.32
C GLY A 390 -19.40 1.51 -17.72
N ASN A 391 -20.48 2.10 -18.19
CA ASN A 391 -21.09 1.79 -19.51
C ASN A 391 -20.31 2.37 -20.70
N ALA A 392 -19.05 2.73 -20.52
CA ALA A 392 -18.17 3.26 -21.56
C ALA A 392 -17.04 2.27 -21.88
N GLU A 393 -16.39 2.51 -23.02
CA GLU A 393 -15.36 1.61 -23.54
C GLU A 393 -14.02 1.66 -22.79
N HIS A 394 -13.86 2.54 -21.79
CA HIS A 394 -12.59 2.73 -21.09
C HIS A 394 -12.76 2.92 -19.57
N ASP A 395 -11.70 2.64 -18.85
CA ASP A 395 -11.63 2.64 -17.37
C ASP A 395 -12.00 3.97 -16.71
N GLY A 396 -11.85 5.10 -17.39
CA GLY A 396 -12.12 6.43 -16.88
C GLY A 396 -13.56 6.68 -16.39
N HIS A 397 -14.48 5.74 -16.62
CA HIS A 397 -15.84 5.74 -16.10
C HIS A 397 -16.05 4.81 -14.90
N LEU A 398 -15.03 4.05 -14.50
CA LEU A 398 -15.09 3.18 -13.33
C LEU A 398 -14.87 3.98 -12.05
N LEU A 399 -15.71 3.77 -11.06
CA LEU A 399 -15.61 4.45 -9.76
C LEU A 399 -14.25 4.21 -9.08
N SER A 400 -13.62 3.07 -9.32
CA SER A 400 -12.29 2.74 -8.83
C SER A 400 -11.19 3.71 -9.28
N GLN A 401 -11.40 4.49 -10.35
CA GLN A 401 -10.46 5.54 -10.77
C GLN A 401 -10.38 6.70 -9.78
N ILE A 402 -11.51 7.08 -9.16
CA ILE A 402 -11.52 8.08 -8.08
C ILE A 402 -10.62 7.60 -6.94
N VAL A 403 -10.83 6.36 -6.51
CA VAL A 403 -10.07 5.73 -5.43
C VAL A 403 -8.58 5.61 -5.76
N LEU A 404 -8.23 5.25 -7.01
CA LEU A 404 -6.85 5.20 -7.48
C LEU A 404 -6.15 6.54 -7.33
N HIS A 405 -6.78 7.62 -7.79
CA HIS A 405 -6.23 8.99 -7.70
C HIS A 405 -6.08 9.46 -6.27
N ASP A 406 -7.05 9.18 -5.42
CA ASP A 406 -7.02 9.56 -4.01
C ASP A 406 -5.93 8.81 -3.25
N MET A 407 -5.77 7.48 -3.50
CA MET A 407 -4.69 6.68 -2.94
C MET A 407 -3.31 7.12 -3.44
N TYR A 408 -3.17 7.39 -4.75
CA TYR A 408 -1.95 7.93 -5.33
C TYR A 408 -1.56 9.26 -4.66
N SER A 409 -2.51 10.19 -4.54
CA SER A 409 -2.27 11.50 -3.94
C SER A 409 -1.88 11.39 -2.46
N ALA A 410 -2.61 10.55 -1.69
CA ALA A 410 -2.28 10.30 -0.28
C ALA A 410 -0.84 9.79 -0.10
N ALA A 411 -0.45 8.81 -0.90
CA ALA A 411 0.90 8.25 -0.87
C ALA A 411 1.97 9.25 -1.34
N PHE A 412 1.69 9.97 -2.43
CA PHE A 412 2.60 10.97 -2.99
C PHE A 412 2.90 12.08 -1.98
N ASN A 413 1.90 12.54 -1.25
CA ASN A 413 2.05 13.57 -0.21
C ASN A 413 2.86 13.07 1.01
N CYS A 414 2.94 11.75 1.22
CA CYS A 414 3.81 11.12 2.22
C CYS A 414 5.22 10.79 1.70
N GLY A 415 5.57 11.24 0.49
CA GLY A 415 6.89 11.02 -0.09
C GLY A 415 7.05 9.70 -0.85
N ALA A 416 5.96 8.98 -1.15
CA ALA A 416 6.05 7.77 -1.97
C ALA A 416 6.72 8.07 -3.32
N PRO A 417 7.66 7.22 -3.78
CA PRO A 417 8.41 7.41 -5.01
C PRO A 417 7.54 7.04 -6.22
N LEU A 418 6.60 7.90 -6.59
CA LEU A 418 5.68 7.69 -7.68
C LEU A 418 6.09 8.48 -8.92
N LYS A 419 5.87 7.87 -10.10
CA LYS A 419 6.05 8.50 -11.40
C LYS A 419 5.01 9.61 -11.57
N VAL A 420 5.38 10.69 -12.23
CA VAL A 420 4.56 11.91 -12.38
C VAL A 420 4.32 12.25 -13.85
N PRO A 421 3.28 13.02 -14.19
CA PRO A 421 3.12 13.57 -15.52
C PRO A 421 4.34 14.41 -15.94
N LYS A 422 4.76 14.28 -17.20
CA LYS A 422 5.97 14.94 -17.74
C LYS A 422 6.01 16.46 -17.48
N GLN A 423 4.86 17.13 -17.59
CA GLN A 423 4.74 18.58 -17.37
C GLN A 423 4.98 19.01 -15.91
N ALA A 424 4.80 18.09 -14.95
CA ALA A 424 5.02 18.36 -13.53
C ALA A 424 6.50 18.17 -13.11
N LEU A 425 7.35 17.65 -13.99
CA LEU A 425 8.73 17.33 -13.64
C LEU A 425 9.57 18.61 -13.49
N PRO A 426 10.24 18.84 -12.32
CA PRO A 426 11.16 19.95 -12.14
C PRO A 426 12.31 19.93 -13.15
N GLU A 427 12.84 21.09 -13.52
CA GLU A 427 13.93 21.25 -14.48
C GLU A 427 15.14 20.35 -14.16
N LYS A 428 15.54 20.31 -12.89
CA LYS A 428 16.67 19.49 -12.39
C LYS A 428 16.50 17.98 -12.59
N PHE A 429 15.28 17.51 -12.85
CA PHE A 429 14.96 16.09 -13.05
C PHE A 429 14.58 15.75 -14.50
N LYS A 430 14.64 16.70 -15.42
CA LYS A 430 14.24 16.47 -16.84
C LYS A 430 15.02 15.38 -17.54
N SER A 431 16.26 15.11 -17.11
CA SER A 431 17.06 13.99 -17.61
C SER A 431 16.65 12.62 -17.05
N GLN A 432 15.81 12.59 -16.01
CA GLN A 432 15.38 11.36 -15.35
C GLN A 432 14.03 10.90 -15.92
N SER A 433 14.05 10.32 -17.14
CA SER A 433 12.84 9.84 -17.82
C SER A 433 12.06 8.80 -17.02
N TRP A 434 12.74 8.04 -16.17
CA TRP A 434 12.16 7.05 -15.28
C TRP A 434 11.21 7.63 -14.21
N ARG A 435 11.22 8.96 -13.99
CA ARG A 435 10.24 9.64 -13.13
C ARG A 435 8.92 9.96 -13.82
N VAL A 436 8.83 9.77 -15.13
CA VAL A 436 7.66 10.14 -15.93
C VAL A 436 6.72 8.95 -16.07
N ILE A 437 5.43 9.18 -15.91
CA ILE A 437 4.39 8.19 -16.23
C ILE A 437 4.47 7.88 -17.73
N PRO A 438 4.69 6.62 -18.13
CA PRO A 438 4.70 6.26 -19.56
C PRO A 438 3.27 6.32 -20.14
N LEU A 439 3.17 6.49 -21.45
CA LEU A 439 1.89 6.72 -22.14
C LEU A 439 0.85 5.62 -21.93
N ASP A 440 1.27 4.38 -21.90
CA ASP A 440 0.40 3.22 -21.67
C ASP A 440 -0.17 3.20 -20.24
N LEU A 441 0.57 3.73 -19.28
CA LEU A 441 0.12 3.87 -17.89
C LEU A 441 -0.72 5.14 -17.71
N ASP A 442 -0.42 6.23 -18.42
CA ASP A 442 -1.16 7.50 -18.33
C ASP A 442 -2.64 7.29 -18.65
N SER A 443 -2.95 6.48 -19.68
CA SER A 443 -4.33 6.11 -20.00
C SER A 443 -5.07 5.39 -18.87
N GLN A 444 -4.36 4.68 -17.99
CA GLN A 444 -4.94 3.97 -16.85
C GLN A 444 -5.25 4.90 -15.66
N PHE A 445 -4.75 6.12 -15.69
CA PHE A 445 -5.09 7.19 -14.74
C PHE A 445 -6.09 8.20 -15.31
N PHE A 446 -6.68 7.92 -16.47
CA PHE A 446 -7.70 8.80 -17.01
C PHE A 446 -8.99 8.74 -16.19
N VAL A 447 -9.55 9.89 -15.85
CA VAL A 447 -10.86 10.06 -15.20
C VAL A 447 -11.74 10.92 -16.06
N SER A 448 -12.96 10.47 -16.38
CA SER A 448 -13.91 11.26 -17.14
C SER A 448 -14.52 12.37 -16.28
N GLU A 449 -14.79 13.53 -16.89
CA GLU A 449 -15.48 14.63 -16.23
C GLU A 449 -16.87 14.24 -15.72
N VAL A 450 -17.55 13.34 -16.43
CA VAL A 450 -18.85 12.80 -16.03
C VAL A 450 -18.74 12.00 -14.74
N LEU A 451 -17.69 11.19 -14.58
CA LEU A 451 -17.47 10.42 -13.36
C LEU A 451 -17.21 11.35 -12.17
N SER A 452 -16.31 12.34 -12.33
CA SER A 452 -16.02 13.30 -11.26
C SER A 452 -17.23 14.14 -10.87
N ALA A 453 -18.04 14.57 -11.83
CA ALA A 453 -19.29 15.30 -11.58
C ALA A 453 -20.31 14.43 -10.80
N ARG A 454 -20.50 13.17 -11.19
CA ARG A 454 -21.40 12.22 -10.49
C ARG A 454 -20.90 11.91 -9.08
N PHE A 455 -19.63 11.73 -8.91
CA PHE A 455 -19.03 11.51 -7.58
C PHE A 455 -19.25 12.71 -6.66
N ASN A 456 -19.02 13.92 -7.13
CA ASN A 456 -19.25 15.14 -6.35
C ASN A 456 -20.74 15.35 -6.03
N ALA A 457 -21.64 15.05 -6.98
CA ALA A 457 -23.09 15.09 -6.73
C ALA A 457 -23.53 14.09 -5.65
N TRP A 458 -22.95 12.85 -5.65
CA TRP A 458 -23.18 11.88 -4.59
C TRP A 458 -22.74 12.45 -3.22
N ARG A 459 -21.57 13.08 -3.13
CA ARG A 459 -21.06 13.69 -1.89
C ARG A 459 -22.02 14.80 -1.38
N GLU A 460 -22.51 15.65 -2.27
CA GLU A 460 -23.43 16.73 -1.91
C GLU A 460 -24.76 16.18 -1.41
N LEU A 461 -25.33 15.20 -2.12
CA LEU A 461 -26.65 14.67 -1.84
C LEU A 461 -26.71 13.77 -0.60
N THR A 462 -25.69 12.94 -0.38
CA THR A 462 -25.75 11.89 0.66
C THR A 462 -24.89 12.21 1.88
N LEU A 463 -23.86 13.04 1.74
CA LEU A 463 -22.95 13.40 2.83
C LEU A 463 -23.11 14.86 3.27
N GLY A 464 -23.92 15.65 2.57
CA GLY A 464 -24.07 17.09 2.85
C GLY A 464 -22.79 17.90 2.64
N GLN A 465 -21.83 17.37 1.87
CA GLN A 465 -20.53 18.00 1.62
C GLN A 465 -20.56 18.88 0.38
N THR A 466 -20.15 20.12 0.49
CA THR A 466 -20.12 21.05 -0.64
C THR A 466 -18.95 20.78 -1.57
N THR A 467 -19.14 21.04 -2.87
CA THR A 467 -18.09 21.01 -3.89
C THR A 467 -17.73 22.43 -4.31
N PRO A 468 -16.45 22.79 -4.34
CA PRO A 468 -16.03 24.11 -4.79
C PRO A 468 -16.35 24.28 -6.29
N LYS A 469 -16.75 25.48 -6.70
CA LYS A 469 -17.03 25.79 -8.12
C LYS A 469 -15.77 25.72 -8.99
N THR A 470 -14.62 25.99 -8.40
CA THR A 470 -13.30 25.93 -9.04
C THR A 470 -12.33 25.23 -8.11
N PHE A 471 -11.50 24.38 -8.66
CA PHE A 471 -10.43 23.72 -7.92
C PHE A 471 -9.12 24.49 -8.12
N ASP A 472 -8.47 24.84 -7.02
CA ASP A 472 -7.07 25.26 -7.06
C ASP A 472 -6.23 24.07 -7.51
N PRO A 473 -5.40 24.21 -8.59
CA PRO A 473 -4.57 23.12 -9.07
C PRO A 473 -3.56 22.58 -8.05
N GLU A 474 -3.14 23.38 -7.07
CA GLU A 474 -2.26 22.95 -6.00
C GLU A 474 -3.03 22.15 -4.96
N ALA A 475 -4.17 22.66 -4.50
CA ALA A 475 -5.05 21.95 -3.58
C ALA A 475 -5.66 20.67 -4.19
N ALA A 476 -5.86 20.64 -5.51
CA ALA A 476 -6.44 19.49 -6.21
C ALA A 476 -5.60 18.20 -6.06
N SER A 477 -4.28 18.31 -5.98
CA SER A 477 -3.38 17.16 -5.79
C SER A 477 -3.19 16.76 -4.33
N HIS A 478 -3.80 17.48 -3.39
CA HIS A 478 -3.78 17.11 -1.97
C HIS A 478 -5.02 16.27 -1.63
N TYR A 479 -4.78 15.18 -0.91
CA TYR A 479 -5.82 14.32 -0.39
C TYR A 479 -5.98 14.56 1.11
N GLU A 480 -7.02 15.28 1.47
CA GLU A 480 -7.38 15.58 2.85
C GLU A 480 -8.87 15.26 3.08
N PRO A 481 -9.20 14.05 3.53
CA PRO A 481 -10.59 13.67 3.78
C PRO A 481 -11.13 14.39 5.02
N PRO A 482 -12.30 15.04 4.93
CA PRO A 482 -12.97 15.60 6.09
C PRO A 482 -13.53 14.51 6.99
N ALA A 483 -13.58 14.78 8.29
CA ALA A 483 -14.24 13.91 9.25
C ALA A 483 -15.73 13.80 8.93
N ALA A 484 -16.28 12.60 9.04
CA ALA A 484 -17.72 12.36 8.97
C ALA A 484 -18.40 12.83 10.26
N GLY A 485 -19.69 13.09 10.19
CA GLY A 485 -20.50 13.47 11.36
C GLY A 485 -20.79 12.32 12.34
N GLY A 486 -20.32 11.09 12.07
CA GLY A 486 -20.63 9.88 12.84
C GLY A 486 -19.55 8.80 12.76
N SER A 487 -19.82 7.71 13.48
CA SER A 487 -18.96 6.51 13.44
C SER A 487 -19.01 5.82 12.06
N LEU A 488 -18.10 4.91 11.83
CA LEU A 488 -18.07 4.10 10.60
C LEU A 488 -19.41 3.40 10.34
N GLU A 489 -20.00 2.79 11.38
CA GLU A 489 -21.29 2.11 11.30
C GLU A 489 -22.42 3.06 10.93
N THR A 490 -22.42 4.25 11.51
CA THR A 490 -23.42 5.28 11.20
C THR A 490 -23.34 5.70 9.74
N VAL A 491 -22.15 6.02 9.26
CA VAL A 491 -21.94 6.45 7.87
C VAL A 491 -22.30 5.33 6.90
N ILE A 492 -21.88 4.07 7.15
CA ILE A 492 -22.26 2.93 6.29
C ILE A 492 -23.77 2.70 6.32
N ALA A 493 -24.41 2.74 7.49
CA ALA A 493 -25.87 2.57 7.61
C ALA A 493 -26.64 3.64 6.84
N GLU A 494 -26.21 4.90 6.89
CA GLU A 494 -26.79 5.99 6.10
C GLU A 494 -26.61 5.76 4.59
N GLN A 495 -25.43 5.35 4.15
CA GLN A 495 -25.18 5.03 2.74
C GLN A 495 -26.02 3.82 2.27
N MET A 496 -26.19 2.82 3.11
CA MET A 496 -27.07 1.68 2.83
C MET A 496 -28.53 2.08 2.79
N ALA A 497 -28.98 3.00 3.63
CA ALA A 497 -30.34 3.55 3.59
C ALA A 497 -30.58 4.33 2.29
N TRP A 498 -29.62 5.17 1.85
CA TRP A 498 -29.70 5.90 0.59
C TRP A 498 -29.83 4.98 -0.62
N ILE A 499 -28.98 3.98 -0.78
CA ILE A 499 -29.04 3.07 -1.92
C ILE A 499 -30.32 2.22 -1.89
N THR A 500 -30.81 1.85 -0.72
CA THR A 500 -32.05 1.10 -0.55
C THR A 500 -33.27 1.98 -0.92
N ALA A 501 -33.34 3.20 -0.42
CA ALA A 501 -34.41 4.15 -0.76
C ALA A 501 -34.45 4.45 -2.26
N TRP A 502 -33.29 4.65 -2.89
CA TRP A 502 -33.19 4.84 -4.32
C TRP A 502 -33.68 3.65 -5.13
N ARG A 503 -33.37 2.42 -4.72
CA ARG A 503 -33.87 1.19 -5.36
C ARG A 503 -35.38 1.06 -5.22
N ILE A 504 -35.94 1.32 -4.03
CA ILE A 504 -37.38 1.27 -3.79
C ILE A 504 -38.12 2.32 -4.64
N ASP A 505 -37.64 3.55 -4.65
CA ASP A 505 -38.25 4.62 -5.45
C ASP A 505 -38.30 4.27 -6.94
N ARG A 506 -37.19 3.77 -7.48
CA ARG A 506 -37.10 3.34 -8.89
C ARG A 506 -38.05 2.22 -9.22
N TYR A 507 -38.12 1.21 -8.35
CA TYR A 507 -38.98 0.05 -8.54
C TYR A 507 -40.45 0.41 -8.40
N ALA A 508 -40.83 1.13 -7.35
CA ALA A 508 -42.21 1.47 -7.05
C ALA A 508 -42.83 2.40 -8.10
N ARG A 509 -42.06 3.33 -8.67
CA ARG A 509 -42.56 4.27 -9.70
C ARG A 509 -42.45 3.75 -11.12
N GLY A 510 -41.97 2.54 -11.33
CA GLY A 510 -41.73 1.99 -12.67
C GLY A 510 -40.70 2.76 -13.50
N SER A 511 -39.99 3.71 -12.88
CA SER A 511 -38.99 4.54 -13.54
C SER A 511 -37.76 3.73 -14.00
N MET A 512 -37.52 2.61 -13.36
CA MET A 512 -36.42 1.69 -13.65
C MET A 512 -36.42 1.22 -15.11
N LEU A 513 -37.58 0.90 -15.67
CA LEU A 513 -37.74 0.43 -17.05
C LEU A 513 -37.49 1.55 -18.09
N LYS A 514 -37.50 2.81 -17.67
CA LYS A 514 -37.31 4.01 -18.55
C LYS A 514 -35.87 4.53 -18.50
N MET A 515 -35.01 3.91 -17.74
CA MET A 515 -33.62 4.37 -17.58
C MET A 515 -32.68 3.80 -18.64
N PRO A 516 -31.72 4.61 -19.15
CA PRO A 516 -30.81 4.20 -20.24
C PRO A 516 -30.04 2.93 -19.97
N PHE A 517 -29.78 2.57 -18.71
CA PHE A 517 -29.09 1.33 -18.37
C PHE A 517 -30.00 0.08 -18.34
N TYR A 518 -31.32 0.26 -18.55
CA TYR A 518 -32.27 -0.82 -18.77
C TYR A 518 -32.65 -0.95 -20.24
N GLN A 519 -32.42 0.05 -21.04
CA GLN A 519 -32.61 0.09 -22.49
C GLN A 519 -31.29 -0.13 -23.22
#